data_7c9e696536aa72fcc7c9ba9db5982721
#
_entry.id   7c9e696536aa72fcc7c9ba9db5982721
#
_cell.length_a   1.000
_cell.length_b   1.000
_cell.length_c   1.000
_cell.angle_alpha   90.00
_cell.angle_beta   90.00
_cell.angle_gamma   90.00
#
_symmetry.space_group_name_H-M   'P 1'
#
loop_
_entity.id
_entity.type
_entity.pdbx_description
1 polymer ?
#
loop_
_entity_poly.entity_id
_entity_poly.type
_entity_poly.pdbx_seq_one_letter_code
_entity_poly.pdbx_strand_id
1 'polypeptide(L)'
;MQILLANAKIMNESSEAKAQSVPMFQAVADVLAAEMARADVETMAQMLGCSRALALENCERYRSWGIAEKMPAIMAYNGQAYKHLKAASLSPEALEFGNRHLWITCFLYGLLRPMDGIVPYRMEHSVALDATDDMPMNKFWRDRLTDVLIDSVKADDGILVHLSTAEYEHLFDWKRVLRELTVIQPLFYARNSRGDLQMQAVWAKACRGAMVRYILENRITQPEALTAFTHEGFSFNPSAPSRAAKNKTTLIFTQ
;
A
#
# COMPACT_ATOMS: atom_id res chain seq x y z
N MET A 1 -10.72 11.15 7.70
CA MET A 1 -9.74 10.10 8.08
C MET A 1 -9.18 9.47 6.81
N GLN A 2 -7.87 9.54 6.60
CA GLN A 2 -7.20 8.91 5.46
C GLN A 2 -6.60 7.56 5.86
N ILE A 3 -6.42 6.67 4.90
CA ILE A 3 -5.93 5.30 5.09
C ILE A 3 -4.67 5.13 4.25
N LEU A 4 -3.65 4.48 4.79
CA LEU A 4 -2.43 4.13 4.08
C LEU A 4 -2.27 2.61 4.02
N LEU A 5 -2.27 2.04 2.81
CA LEU A 5 -2.09 0.60 2.57
C LEU A 5 -0.87 0.37 1.67
N ALA A 6 -0.11 -0.69 1.93
CA ALA A 6 0.98 -1.11 1.05
C ALA A 6 0.45 -1.80 -0.22
N ASN A 7 1.14 -1.62 -1.34
CA ASN A 7 0.90 -2.41 -2.54
C ASN A 7 1.24 -3.90 -2.35
N ALA A 8 1.12 -4.69 -3.40
CA ALA A 8 1.53 -6.08 -3.43
C ALA A 8 2.49 -6.34 -4.60
N LYS A 9 3.44 -7.28 -4.39
CA LYS A 9 4.37 -7.71 -5.45
C LYS A 9 3.70 -8.58 -6.52
N ILE A 10 2.60 -9.26 -6.14
CA ILE A 10 1.78 -10.06 -7.06
C ILE A 10 0.68 -9.15 -7.60
N MET A 11 0.51 -9.16 -8.91
CA MET A 11 -0.49 -8.36 -9.60
C MET A 11 -1.34 -9.22 -10.53
N ASN A 12 -2.56 -8.76 -10.79
CA ASN A 12 -3.42 -9.31 -11.84
C ASN A 12 -2.94 -8.79 -13.20
N GLU A 13 -3.18 -9.57 -14.25
CA GLU A 13 -2.82 -9.19 -15.63
C GLU A 13 -3.93 -8.36 -16.30
N SER A 14 -5.18 -8.47 -15.83
CA SER A 14 -6.33 -7.75 -16.37
C SER A 14 -7.39 -7.50 -15.30
N SER A 15 -8.31 -6.59 -15.60
CA SER A 15 -9.49 -6.30 -14.77
C SER A 15 -10.67 -5.90 -15.66
N GLU A 16 -11.89 -6.33 -15.30
CA GLU A 16 -13.12 -5.85 -15.96
C GLU A 16 -13.40 -4.38 -15.62
N ALA A 17 -12.98 -3.94 -14.43
CA ALA A 17 -13.14 -2.55 -14.01
C ALA A 17 -12.18 -1.64 -14.78
N LYS A 18 -12.67 -0.47 -15.18
CA LYS A 18 -11.86 0.55 -15.88
C LYS A 18 -11.28 1.56 -14.90
N ALA A 19 -10.05 1.98 -15.17
CA ALA A 19 -9.42 3.08 -14.45
C ALA A 19 -10.22 4.38 -14.67
N GLN A 20 -10.26 5.24 -13.64
CA GLN A 20 -11.02 6.49 -13.67
C GLN A 20 -10.12 7.73 -13.53
N SER A 21 -8.87 7.54 -13.15
CA SER A 21 -7.90 8.62 -12.96
C SER A 21 -6.50 8.19 -13.39
N VAL A 22 -5.62 9.17 -13.53
CA VAL A 22 -4.21 9.00 -13.84
C VAL A 22 -3.42 9.18 -12.55
N PRO A 23 -2.42 8.31 -12.26
CA PRO A 23 -1.56 8.47 -11.10
C PRO A 23 -0.95 9.87 -11.01
N MET A 24 -0.90 10.44 -9.81
CA MET A 24 -0.33 11.77 -9.55
C MET A 24 1.11 11.90 -10.08
N PHE A 25 1.88 10.83 -9.97
CA PHE A 25 3.29 10.79 -10.40
C PHE A 25 3.48 9.96 -11.67
N GLN A 26 2.49 9.91 -12.57
CA GLN A 26 2.58 9.12 -13.81
C GLN A 26 3.83 9.49 -14.64
N ALA A 27 4.12 10.78 -14.81
CA ALA A 27 5.28 11.20 -15.59
C ALA A 27 6.60 10.70 -14.98
N VAL A 28 6.71 10.64 -13.65
CA VAL A 28 7.88 10.07 -12.97
C VAL A 28 7.93 8.56 -13.21
N ALA A 29 6.80 7.86 -13.05
CA ALA A 29 6.72 6.42 -13.30
C ALA A 29 7.09 6.06 -14.74
N ASP A 30 6.71 6.89 -15.72
CA ASP A 30 7.05 6.69 -17.14
C ASP A 30 8.57 6.78 -17.38
N VAL A 31 9.26 7.72 -16.74
CA VAL A 31 10.72 7.85 -16.83
C VAL A 31 11.42 6.65 -16.19
N LEU A 32 10.99 6.25 -14.97
CA LEU A 32 11.55 5.09 -14.28
C LEU A 32 11.30 3.79 -15.07
N ALA A 33 10.10 3.62 -15.62
CA ALA A 33 9.74 2.46 -16.42
C ALA A 33 10.54 2.40 -17.74
N ALA A 34 10.77 3.53 -18.39
CA ALA A 34 11.57 3.61 -19.61
C ALA A 34 13.03 3.19 -19.37
N GLU A 35 13.58 3.50 -18.21
CA GLU A 35 14.92 3.05 -17.83
C GLU A 35 14.93 1.55 -17.51
N MET A 36 13.98 1.06 -16.71
CA MET A 36 13.83 -0.37 -16.44
C MET A 36 13.66 -1.21 -17.71
N ALA A 37 12.99 -0.68 -18.73
CA ALA A 37 12.78 -1.36 -20.01
C ALA A 37 14.07 -1.63 -20.81
N ARG A 38 15.15 -0.91 -20.51
CA ARG A 38 16.47 -1.09 -21.16
C ARG A 38 17.28 -2.23 -20.56
N ALA A 39 16.93 -2.66 -19.34
CA ALA A 39 17.65 -3.73 -18.67
C ALA A 39 17.48 -5.07 -19.41
N ASP A 40 18.58 -5.83 -19.50
CA ASP A 40 18.50 -7.24 -19.87
C ASP A 40 17.99 -8.08 -18.69
N VAL A 41 17.76 -9.38 -18.93
CA VAL A 41 17.15 -10.26 -17.94
C VAL A 41 18.06 -10.44 -16.71
N GLU A 42 19.36 -10.51 -16.90
CA GLU A 42 20.35 -10.69 -15.84
C GLU A 42 20.44 -9.43 -14.94
N THR A 43 20.49 -8.27 -15.55
CA THR A 43 20.46 -6.99 -14.84
C THR A 43 19.13 -6.82 -14.09
N MET A 44 17.99 -7.12 -14.74
CA MET A 44 16.67 -7.07 -14.12
C MET A 44 16.58 -8.00 -12.90
N ALA A 45 17.12 -9.22 -13.00
CA ALA A 45 17.13 -10.19 -11.90
C ALA A 45 17.93 -9.65 -10.70
N GLN A 46 19.07 -9.00 -10.94
CA GLN A 46 19.90 -8.38 -9.90
C GLN A 46 19.19 -7.19 -9.26
N MET A 47 18.65 -6.26 -10.05
CA MET A 47 17.95 -5.08 -9.57
C MET A 47 16.73 -5.43 -8.70
N LEU A 48 15.95 -6.43 -9.13
CA LEU A 48 14.73 -6.86 -8.42
C LEU A 48 14.97 -7.94 -7.35
N GLY A 49 16.19 -8.47 -7.24
CA GLY A 49 16.50 -9.55 -6.31
C GLY A 49 15.59 -10.78 -6.52
N CYS A 50 15.36 -11.18 -7.79
CA CYS A 50 14.40 -12.21 -8.13
C CYS A 50 14.96 -13.30 -9.06
N SER A 51 14.18 -14.37 -9.28
CA SER A 51 14.55 -15.43 -10.23
C SER A 51 14.61 -14.91 -11.67
N ARG A 52 15.42 -15.57 -12.51
CA ARG A 52 15.53 -15.25 -13.94
C ARG A 52 14.16 -15.30 -14.67
N ALA A 53 13.30 -16.24 -14.31
CA ALA A 53 11.95 -16.34 -14.91
C ALA A 53 11.10 -15.12 -14.58
N LEU A 54 11.12 -14.67 -13.32
CA LEU A 54 10.39 -13.45 -12.91
C LEU A 54 11.02 -12.17 -13.49
N ALA A 55 12.34 -12.15 -13.67
CA ALA A 55 13.01 -11.05 -14.34
C ALA A 55 12.60 -10.94 -15.80
N LEU A 56 12.53 -12.07 -16.53
CA LEU A 56 12.07 -12.09 -17.93
C LEU A 56 10.64 -11.54 -18.06
N GLU A 57 9.72 -11.99 -17.20
CA GLU A 57 8.34 -11.48 -17.15
C GLU A 57 8.31 -9.95 -16.95
N ASN A 58 9.15 -9.43 -16.06
CA ASN A 58 9.19 -7.99 -15.81
C ASN A 58 9.88 -7.20 -16.91
N CYS A 59 10.87 -7.76 -17.61
CA CYS A 59 11.40 -7.17 -18.85
C CYS A 59 10.30 -6.98 -19.89
N GLU A 60 9.42 -7.97 -20.08
CA GLU A 60 8.29 -7.90 -21.00
C GLU A 60 7.28 -6.83 -20.56
N ARG A 61 6.93 -6.78 -19.27
CA ARG A 61 6.03 -5.77 -18.71
C ARG A 61 6.55 -4.35 -18.93
N TYR A 62 7.81 -4.09 -18.64
CA TYR A 62 8.40 -2.77 -18.85
C TYR A 62 8.52 -2.40 -20.33
N ARG A 63 8.83 -3.34 -21.22
CA ARG A 63 8.87 -3.10 -22.68
C ARG A 63 7.49 -2.82 -23.27
N SER A 64 6.43 -3.38 -22.69
CA SER A 64 5.04 -3.14 -23.11
C SER A 64 4.38 -1.97 -22.38
N TRP A 65 5.08 -1.21 -21.55
CA TRP A 65 4.56 -0.17 -20.66
C TRP A 65 3.59 0.80 -21.33
N GLY A 66 3.95 1.33 -22.51
CA GLY A 66 3.16 2.35 -23.21
C GLY A 66 1.92 1.83 -23.92
N ILE A 67 1.81 0.51 -24.12
CA ILE A 67 0.70 -0.13 -24.87
C ILE A 67 -0.16 -1.06 -24.00
N ALA A 68 0.29 -1.39 -22.79
CA ALA A 68 -0.44 -2.25 -21.87
C ALA A 68 -1.74 -1.58 -21.39
N GLU A 69 -2.81 -2.38 -21.29
CA GLU A 69 -4.10 -1.89 -20.78
C GLU A 69 -3.97 -1.54 -19.29
N LYS A 70 -4.40 -0.34 -18.93
CA LYS A 70 -4.39 0.15 -17.56
C LYS A 70 -5.62 -0.34 -16.81
N MET A 71 -5.42 -0.80 -15.58
CA MET A 71 -6.48 -1.21 -14.66
C MET A 71 -6.43 -0.40 -13.35
N PRO A 72 -7.54 -0.28 -12.61
CA PRO A 72 -7.53 0.41 -11.32
C PRO A 72 -6.51 -0.20 -10.36
N ALA A 73 -5.73 0.62 -9.67
CA ALA A 73 -4.69 0.16 -8.75
C ALA A 73 -5.21 -0.82 -7.70
N ILE A 74 -6.40 -0.57 -7.13
CA ILE A 74 -7.01 -1.45 -6.13
C ILE A 74 -7.37 -2.84 -6.69
N MET A 75 -7.58 -2.95 -8.02
CA MET A 75 -7.87 -4.21 -8.73
C MET A 75 -6.60 -4.87 -9.26
N ALA A 76 -5.55 -4.09 -9.51
CA ALA A 76 -4.29 -4.58 -10.06
C ALA A 76 -3.49 -5.40 -9.05
N TYR A 77 -3.46 -5.00 -7.79
CA TYR A 77 -2.72 -5.73 -6.76
C TYR A 77 -3.45 -6.99 -6.28
N ASN A 78 -2.72 -8.12 -6.14
CA ASN A 78 -3.27 -9.43 -5.79
C ASN A 78 -2.46 -10.16 -4.69
N GLY A 79 -1.92 -9.44 -3.71
CA GLY A 79 -1.32 -10.01 -2.51
C GLY A 79 -2.35 -10.32 -1.42
N GLN A 80 -1.90 -10.88 -0.29
CA GLN A 80 -2.78 -11.31 0.80
C GLN A 80 -3.73 -10.18 1.28
N ALA A 81 -3.27 -8.95 1.41
CA ALA A 81 -4.15 -7.84 1.78
C ALA A 81 -5.28 -7.64 0.75
N TYR A 82 -4.96 -7.66 -0.53
CA TYR A 82 -5.94 -7.43 -1.59
C TYR A 82 -6.92 -8.59 -1.78
N LYS A 83 -6.49 -9.84 -1.53
CA LYS A 83 -7.39 -11.01 -1.50
C LYS A 83 -8.46 -10.91 -0.41
N HIS A 84 -8.16 -10.27 0.72
CA HIS A 84 -9.11 -10.05 1.81
C HIS A 84 -9.83 -8.69 1.69
N LEU A 85 -9.27 -7.72 0.97
CA LEU A 85 -9.97 -6.50 0.58
C LEU A 85 -11.09 -6.79 -0.43
N LYS A 86 -10.88 -7.73 -1.37
CA LYS A 86 -11.88 -8.17 -2.38
C LYS A 86 -12.51 -6.99 -3.13
N ALA A 87 -11.68 -6.11 -3.67
CA ALA A 87 -12.12 -4.84 -4.24
C ALA A 87 -13.19 -4.97 -5.33
N ALA A 88 -13.14 -6.03 -6.15
CA ALA A 88 -14.12 -6.29 -7.21
C ALA A 88 -15.56 -6.51 -6.71
N SER A 89 -15.75 -6.80 -5.42
CA SER A 89 -17.07 -6.99 -4.80
C SER A 89 -17.51 -5.80 -3.94
N LEU A 90 -16.77 -4.69 -3.94
CA LEU A 90 -17.19 -3.46 -3.28
C LEU A 90 -18.27 -2.75 -4.11
N SER A 91 -19.21 -2.07 -3.42
CA SER A 91 -20.19 -1.23 -4.10
C SER A 91 -19.52 0.00 -4.75
N PRO A 92 -20.15 0.61 -5.78
CA PRO A 92 -19.66 1.86 -6.36
C PRO A 92 -19.42 2.96 -5.32
N GLU A 93 -20.31 3.09 -4.32
CA GLU A 93 -20.21 4.08 -3.25
C GLU A 93 -19.02 3.81 -2.33
N ALA A 94 -18.72 2.54 -2.04
CA ALA A 94 -17.56 2.14 -1.25
C ALA A 94 -16.25 2.41 -2.02
N LEU A 95 -16.23 2.15 -3.34
CA LEU A 95 -15.09 2.47 -4.20
C LEU A 95 -14.88 3.99 -4.31
N GLU A 96 -15.95 4.77 -4.45
CA GLU A 96 -15.86 6.23 -4.47
C GLU A 96 -15.34 6.79 -3.14
N PHE A 97 -15.84 6.28 -2.01
CA PHE A 97 -15.32 6.62 -0.70
C PHE A 97 -13.84 6.26 -0.59
N GLY A 98 -13.47 5.05 -1.04
CA GLY A 98 -12.09 4.60 -1.08
C GLY A 98 -11.19 5.52 -1.91
N ASN A 99 -11.67 5.97 -3.07
CA ASN A 99 -10.89 6.84 -3.96
C ASN A 99 -10.57 8.20 -3.32
N ARG A 100 -11.37 8.65 -2.36
CA ARG A 100 -11.12 9.88 -1.58
C ARG A 100 -10.27 9.66 -0.35
N HIS A 101 -10.33 8.48 0.28
CA HIS A 101 -9.76 8.25 1.61
C HIS A 101 -8.60 7.24 1.65
N LEU A 102 -8.39 6.41 0.62
CA LEU A 102 -7.32 5.41 0.59
C LEU A 102 -6.15 5.87 -0.26
N TRP A 103 -4.96 5.77 0.31
CA TRP A 103 -3.69 5.84 -0.39
C TRP A 103 -3.04 4.45 -0.44
N ILE A 104 -2.55 4.06 -1.62
CA ILE A 104 -1.77 2.85 -1.83
C ILE A 104 -0.33 3.28 -2.09
N THR A 105 0.60 2.81 -1.24
CA THR A 105 2.03 3.10 -1.39
C THR A 105 2.69 2.11 -2.33
N CYS A 106 3.57 2.58 -3.22
CA CYS A 106 4.39 1.71 -4.06
C CYS A 106 5.70 2.40 -4.48
N PHE A 107 6.68 1.61 -4.95
CA PHE A 107 8.00 2.15 -5.30
C PHE A 107 8.10 2.69 -6.73
N LEU A 108 7.17 2.39 -7.63
CA LEU A 108 7.20 2.89 -8.99
C LEU A 108 6.37 4.17 -9.17
N TYR A 109 5.16 4.21 -8.65
CA TYR A 109 4.26 5.36 -8.77
C TYR A 109 4.22 6.24 -7.52
N GLY A 110 4.93 5.87 -6.45
CA GLY A 110 4.92 6.57 -5.16
C GLY A 110 3.61 6.37 -4.39
N LEU A 111 2.63 7.23 -4.61
CA LEU A 111 1.29 7.15 -4.03
C LEU A 111 0.23 7.04 -5.12
N LEU A 112 -0.73 6.15 -4.90
CA LEU A 112 -1.85 5.88 -5.79
C LEU A 112 -3.18 6.05 -5.07
N ARG A 113 -4.19 6.53 -5.78
CA ARG A 113 -5.60 6.37 -5.41
C ARG A 113 -6.13 5.04 -5.96
N PRO A 114 -7.19 4.45 -5.36
CA PRO A 114 -7.77 3.16 -5.78
C PRO A 114 -8.06 3.05 -7.27
N MET A 115 -8.61 4.10 -7.88
CA MET A 115 -9.05 4.09 -9.28
C MET A 115 -8.01 4.64 -10.25
N ASP A 116 -6.79 4.92 -9.81
CA ASP A 116 -5.67 5.28 -10.68
C ASP A 116 -5.30 4.12 -11.62
N GLY A 117 -5.13 4.45 -12.90
CA GLY A 117 -4.82 3.49 -13.94
C GLY A 117 -3.34 3.10 -13.93
N ILE A 118 -3.05 1.86 -13.57
CA ILE A 118 -1.70 1.30 -13.57
C ILE A 118 -1.62 0.03 -14.44
N VAL A 119 -0.42 -0.31 -14.85
CA VAL A 119 -0.11 -1.58 -15.53
C VAL A 119 0.64 -2.51 -14.57
N PRO A 120 0.68 -3.84 -14.82
CA PRO A 120 1.49 -4.77 -14.02
C PRO A 120 2.97 -4.43 -14.08
N TYR A 121 3.64 -4.46 -12.93
CA TYR A 121 5.07 -4.18 -12.79
C TYR A 121 5.63 -4.85 -11.54
N ARG A 122 6.96 -4.82 -11.41
CA ARG A 122 7.65 -5.08 -10.14
C ARG A 122 8.73 -4.05 -9.93
N MET A 123 8.75 -3.42 -8.76
CA MET A 123 9.76 -2.47 -8.32
C MET A 123 10.07 -2.72 -6.85
N GLU A 124 11.36 -2.77 -6.51
CA GLU A 124 11.81 -2.99 -5.14
C GLU A 124 12.35 -1.67 -4.54
N HIS A 125 12.32 -1.58 -3.22
CA HIS A 125 12.76 -0.39 -2.48
C HIS A 125 14.23 -0.01 -2.73
N SER A 126 15.06 -1.02 -3.02
CA SER A 126 16.51 -0.89 -3.19
C SER A 126 16.93 -0.55 -4.61
N VAL A 127 16.02 -0.59 -5.59
CA VAL A 127 16.33 -0.22 -6.97
C VAL A 127 16.80 1.23 -6.99
N ALA A 128 17.93 1.46 -7.62
CA ALA A 128 18.52 2.76 -7.89
C ALA A 128 18.70 2.88 -9.40
N LEU A 129 18.37 4.03 -9.96
CA LEU A 129 18.36 4.31 -11.39
C LEU A 129 19.06 5.64 -11.65
N ASP A 130 19.58 5.84 -12.88
CA ASP A 130 20.11 7.14 -13.29
C ASP A 130 19.06 8.25 -13.09
N ALA A 131 17.80 7.96 -13.44
CA ALA A 131 16.68 8.88 -13.27
C ALA A 131 16.39 9.25 -11.80
N THR A 132 17.00 8.56 -10.85
CA THR A 132 16.92 8.84 -9.41
C THR A 132 18.23 9.34 -8.82
N ASP A 133 19.19 9.74 -9.66
CA ASP A 133 20.57 10.09 -9.26
C ASP A 133 21.19 8.97 -8.39
N ASP A 134 21.02 7.72 -8.79
CA ASP A 134 21.45 6.51 -8.08
C ASP A 134 20.88 6.37 -6.64
N MET A 135 19.84 7.11 -6.31
CA MET A 135 19.16 6.97 -5.03
C MET A 135 18.21 5.76 -5.06
N PRO A 136 18.20 4.90 -4.03
CA PRO A 136 17.18 3.87 -3.87
C PRO A 136 15.77 4.45 -3.82
N MET A 137 14.79 3.74 -4.39
CA MET A 137 13.40 4.19 -4.51
C MET A 137 12.81 4.73 -3.21
N ASN A 138 13.10 4.09 -2.07
CA ASN A 138 12.61 4.56 -0.77
C ASN A 138 13.15 5.94 -0.38
N LYS A 139 14.37 6.32 -0.78
CA LYS A 139 14.94 7.65 -0.54
C LYS A 139 14.45 8.66 -1.57
N PHE A 140 14.41 8.25 -2.85
CA PHE A 140 13.94 9.08 -3.95
C PHE A 140 12.53 9.63 -3.70
N TRP A 141 11.63 8.81 -3.18
CA TRP A 141 10.24 9.20 -2.93
C TRP A 141 10.05 10.03 -1.67
N ARG A 142 10.94 9.96 -0.69
CA ARG A 142 10.71 10.52 0.66
C ARG A 142 10.28 11.99 0.65
N ASP A 143 11.03 12.84 0.00
CA ASP A 143 10.76 14.28 0.00
C ASP A 143 9.52 14.62 -0.85
N ARG A 144 9.29 13.84 -1.91
CA ARG A 144 8.15 14.02 -2.81
C ARG A 144 6.82 13.63 -2.19
N LEU A 145 6.79 12.55 -1.40
CA LEU A 145 5.55 11.98 -0.88
C LEU A 145 5.16 12.49 0.51
N THR A 146 6.12 12.99 1.29
CA THR A 146 5.86 13.42 2.67
C THR A 146 4.85 14.57 2.71
N ASP A 147 5.05 15.61 1.92
CA ASP A 147 4.13 16.76 1.85
C ASP A 147 2.77 16.33 1.33
N VAL A 148 2.73 15.55 0.24
CA VAL A 148 1.47 15.07 -0.36
C VAL A 148 0.62 14.30 0.66
N LEU A 149 1.24 13.39 1.43
CA LEU A 149 0.52 12.64 2.45
C LEU A 149 0.02 13.55 3.58
N ILE A 150 0.90 14.40 4.13
CA ILE A 150 0.56 15.28 5.24
C ILE A 150 -0.55 16.26 4.85
N ASP A 151 -0.43 16.91 3.70
CA ASP A 151 -1.40 17.88 3.22
C ASP A 151 -2.76 17.22 2.93
N SER A 152 -2.76 16.04 2.31
CA SER A 152 -3.98 15.29 2.06
C SER A 152 -4.69 14.87 3.36
N VAL A 153 -3.94 14.45 4.38
CA VAL A 153 -4.53 14.03 5.66
C VAL A 153 -5.05 15.25 6.43
N LYS A 154 -4.31 16.38 6.43
CA LYS A 154 -4.74 17.63 7.07
C LYS A 154 -5.96 18.27 6.39
N ALA A 155 -6.07 18.13 5.07
CA ALA A 155 -7.23 18.62 4.32
C ALA A 155 -8.53 17.86 4.65
N ASP A 156 -8.42 16.66 5.22
CA ASP A 156 -9.55 15.89 5.75
C ASP A 156 -9.75 16.24 7.25
N ASP A 157 -9.17 15.50 8.16
CA ASP A 157 -9.35 15.66 9.61
C ASP A 157 -8.05 15.50 10.44
N GLY A 158 -6.91 15.34 9.77
CA GLY A 158 -5.62 15.17 10.41
C GLY A 158 -5.35 13.75 10.92
N ILE A 159 -6.22 12.76 10.63
CA ILE A 159 -6.12 11.38 11.11
C ILE A 159 -5.68 10.44 9.98
N LEU A 160 -4.61 9.68 10.22
CA LEU A 160 -4.08 8.66 9.31
C LEU A 160 -4.20 7.26 9.94
N VAL A 161 -4.96 6.37 9.31
CA VAL A 161 -4.99 4.93 9.65
C VAL A 161 -3.86 4.24 8.89
N HIS A 162 -2.84 3.81 9.63
CA HIS A 162 -1.66 3.18 9.07
C HIS A 162 -1.80 1.66 8.98
N LEU A 163 -2.21 1.17 7.81
CA LEU A 163 -2.34 -0.25 7.47
C LEU A 163 -1.23 -0.75 6.52
N SER A 164 -0.21 0.07 6.28
CA SER A 164 0.98 -0.30 5.54
C SER A 164 2.00 -1.04 6.43
N THR A 165 3.22 -1.24 5.96
CA THR A 165 4.30 -1.91 6.71
C THR A 165 5.45 -0.94 6.97
N ALA A 166 6.34 -1.28 7.90
CA ALA A 166 7.52 -0.48 8.21
C ALA A 166 8.43 -0.23 6.99
N GLU A 167 8.47 -1.14 6.03
CA GLU A 167 9.19 -0.98 4.76
C GLU A 167 8.73 0.29 4.01
N TYR A 168 7.42 0.52 3.98
CA TYR A 168 6.83 1.67 3.28
C TYR A 168 6.81 2.96 4.11
N GLU A 169 7.06 2.90 5.42
CA GLU A 169 7.29 4.11 6.22
C GLU A 169 8.52 4.88 5.72
N HIS A 170 9.50 4.16 5.13
CA HIS A 170 10.71 4.77 4.55
C HIS A 170 10.46 5.62 3.29
N LEU A 171 9.28 5.52 2.68
CA LEU A 171 8.84 6.41 1.59
C LEU A 171 8.52 7.83 2.07
N PHE A 172 8.54 8.08 3.38
CA PHE A 172 8.19 9.35 3.99
C PHE A 172 9.24 9.77 5.04
N ASP A 173 9.33 11.04 5.35
CA ASP A 173 9.87 11.49 6.63
C ASP A 173 8.85 11.12 7.73
N TRP A 174 8.94 9.87 8.19
CA TRP A 174 7.98 9.31 9.14
C TRP A 174 7.99 10.02 10.50
N LYS A 175 9.13 10.62 10.88
CA LYS A 175 9.23 11.44 12.09
C LYS A 175 8.36 12.71 11.95
N ARG A 176 8.38 13.31 10.77
CA ARG A 176 7.56 14.47 10.45
C ARG A 176 6.07 14.08 10.37
N VAL A 177 5.73 12.96 9.73
CA VAL A 177 4.36 12.42 9.72
C VAL A 177 3.82 12.27 11.15
N LEU A 178 4.58 11.62 12.05
CA LEU A 178 4.19 11.44 13.46
C LEU A 178 4.13 12.75 14.26
N ARG A 179 4.85 13.77 13.84
CA ARG A 179 4.78 15.10 14.48
C ARG A 179 3.54 15.88 14.09
N GLU A 180 3.11 15.75 12.83
CA GLU A 180 2.11 16.60 12.22
C GLU A 180 0.71 15.98 12.11
N LEU A 181 0.60 14.66 12.21
CA LEU A 181 -0.66 13.91 12.06
C LEU A 181 -0.96 13.06 13.30
N THR A 182 -2.24 12.77 13.51
CA THR A 182 -2.67 11.72 14.43
C THR A 182 -2.65 10.38 13.70
N VAL A 183 -1.78 9.46 14.10
CA VAL A 183 -1.62 8.15 13.46
C VAL A 183 -2.29 7.07 14.30
N ILE A 184 -3.25 6.37 13.70
CA ILE A 184 -3.90 5.18 14.28
C ILE A 184 -3.29 3.95 13.60
N GLN A 185 -2.68 3.07 14.38
CA GLN A 185 -2.04 1.86 13.85
C GLN A 185 -2.70 0.59 14.39
N PRO A 186 -3.58 -0.07 13.61
CA PRO A 186 -4.07 -1.40 13.94
C PRO A 186 -2.95 -2.45 13.80
N LEU A 187 -2.78 -3.29 14.82
CA LEU A 187 -1.83 -4.39 14.84
C LEU A 187 -2.57 -5.70 15.15
N PHE A 188 -2.17 -6.78 14.48
CA PHE A 188 -2.85 -8.07 14.50
C PHE A 188 -1.91 -9.15 15.01
N TYR A 189 -2.26 -9.77 16.14
CA TYR A 189 -1.47 -10.80 16.80
C TYR A 189 -2.28 -12.08 16.92
N ALA A 190 -1.76 -13.18 16.38
CA ALA A 190 -2.30 -14.51 16.58
C ALA A 190 -1.47 -15.28 17.63
N ARG A 191 -2.08 -16.25 18.30
CA ARG A 191 -1.35 -17.14 19.19
C ARG A 191 -0.52 -18.13 18.40
N ASN A 192 0.74 -18.30 18.79
CA ASN A 192 1.60 -19.36 18.28
C ASN A 192 1.26 -20.71 18.96
N SER A 193 1.96 -21.78 18.58
CA SER A 193 1.78 -23.11 19.18
C SER A 193 2.09 -23.19 20.67
N ARG A 194 2.74 -22.19 21.26
CA ARG A 194 3.04 -22.07 22.70
C ARG A 194 2.03 -21.19 23.44
N GLY A 195 1.03 -20.64 22.73
CA GLY A 195 0.04 -19.73 23.30
C GLY A 195 0.47 -18.25 23.36
N ASP A 196 1.69 -17.90 22.92
CA ASP A 196 2.19 -16.52 22.94
C ASP A 196 1.61 -15.71 21.78
N LEU A 197 1.26 -14.46 22.02
CA LEU A 197 0.82 -13.54 20.98
C LEU A 197 2.00 -13.14 20.09
N GLN A 198 1.91 -13.43 18.80
CA GLN A 198 2.92 -13.12 17.80
C GLN A 198 2.28 -12.53 16.54
N MET A 199 2.92 -11.51 15.99
CA MET A 199 2.52 -10.99 14.67
C MET A 199 2.99 -11.96 13.59
N GLN A 200 2.04 -12.64 12.96
CA GLN A 200 2.30 -13.50 11.80
C GLN A 200 2.03 -12.73 10.51
N ALA A 201 3.02 -12.64 9.64
CA ALA A 201 2.98 -11.77 8.46
C ALA A 201 1.79 -12.05 7.52
N VAL A 202 1.40 -13.31 7.35
CA VAL A 202 0.27 -13.69 6.48
C VAL A 202 -1.04 -13.17 7.06
N TRP A 203 -1.32 -13.44 8.35
CA TRP A 203 -2.52 -12.98 9.04
C TRP A 203 -2.57 -11.46 9.14
N ALA A 204 -1.46 -10.82 9.49
CA ALA A 204 -1.40 -9.37 9.57
C ALA A 204 -1.72 -8.69 8.23
N LYS A 205 -1.26 -9.26 7.10
CA LYS A 205 -1.60 -8.76 5.75
C LYS A 205 -3.08 -8.99 5.44
N ALA A 206 -3.62 -10.17 5.73
CA ALA A 206 -5.03 -10.49 5.54
C ALA A 206 -5.94 -9.52 6.30
N CYS A 207 -5.69 -9.33 7.59
CA CYS A 207 -6.45 -8.42 8.44
C CYS A 207 -6.35 -6.96 8.01
N ARG A 208 -5.19 -6.49 7.52
CA ARG A 208 -5.07 -5.13 6.96
C ARG A 208 -5.98 -4.92 5.76
N GLY A 209 -6.02 -5.87 4.83
CA GLY A 209 -6.91 -5.80 3.68
C GLY A 209 -8.39 -5.88 4.07
N ALA A 210 -8.75 -6.79 4.97
CA ALA A 210 -10.10 -6.90 5.51
C ALA A 210 -10.53 -5.63 6.26
N MET A 211 -9.62 -4.99 7.00
CA MET A 211 -9.91 -3.73 7.70
C MET A 211 -10.11 -2.58 6.72
N VAL A 212 -9.31 -2.49 5.64
CA VAL A 212 -9.59 -1.53 4.56
C VAL A 212 -10.99 -1.76 4.03
N ARG A 213 -11.35 -3.00 3.66
CA ARG A 213 -12.71 -3.33 3.21
C ARG A 213 -13.78 -2.86 4.19
N TYR A 214 -13.61 -3.19 5.48
CA TYR A 214 -14.54 -2.80 6.54
C TYR A 214 -14.72 -1.28 6.61
N ILE A 215 -13.64 -0.52 6.52
CA ILE A 215 -13.68 0.95 6.51
C ILE A 215 -14.44 1.47 5.28
N LEU A 216 -14.16 0.92 4.09
CA LEU A 216 -14.76 1.38 2.84
C LEU A 216 -16.25 1.06 2.78
N GLU A 217 -16.67 -0.17 3.11
CA GLU A 217 -18.07 -0.60 3.08
C GLU A 217 -18.94 0.19 4.06
N ASN A 218 -18.41 0.46 5.25
CA ASN A 218 -19.14 1.19 6.28
C ASN A 218 -18.89 2.70 6.26
N ARG A 219 -18.06 3.19 5.33
CA ARG A 219 -17.67 4.60 5.18
C ARG A 219 -17.24 5.24 6.50
N ILE A 220 -16.35 4.53 7.22
CA ILE A 220 -15.92 4.90 8.56
C ILE A 220 -15.02 6.14 8.47
N THR A 221 -15.37 7.17 9.23
CA THR A 221 -14.61 8.43 9.35
C THR A 221 -14.08 8.65 10.78
N GLN A 222 -14.53 7.84 11.75
CA GLN A 222 -14.12 7.97 13.15
C GLN A 222 -13.29 6.77 13.60
N PRO A 223 -12.10 6.99 14.20
CA PRO A 223 -11.19 5.90 14.58
C PRO A 223 -11.78 4.92 15.60
N GLU A 224 -12.70 5.37 16.45
CA GLU A 224 -13.34 4.55 17.48
C GLU A 224 -14.13 3.38 16.87
N ALA A 225 -14.72 3.60 15.70
CA ALA A 225 -15.47 2.57 14.97
C ALA A 225 -14.58 1.41 14.49
N LEU A 226 -13.26 1.60 14.40
CA LEU A 226 -12.32 0.54 14.06
C LEU A 226 -12.30 -0.58 15.12
N THR A 227 -12.64 -0.27 16.37
CA THR A 227 -12.65 -1.26 17.46
C THR A 227 -13.75 -2.32 17.31
N ALA A 228 -14.79 -2.07 16.50
CA ALA A 228 -15.81 -3.03 16.18
C ALA A 228 -15.43 -4.02 15.05
N PHE A 229 -14.25 -3.83 14.42
CA PHE A 229 -13.76 -4.73 13.38
C PHE A 229 -13.51 -6.14 13.90
N THR A 230 -13.99 -7.13 13.15
CA THR A 230 -13.69 -8.55 13.36
C THR A 230 -13.37 -9.22 12.02
N HIS A 231 -12.44 -10.16 12.01
CA HIS A 231 -12.07 -10.92 10.81
C HIS A 231 -11.39 -12.24 11.20
N GLU A 232 -11.92 -13.37 10.76
CA GLU A 232 -11.33 -14.71 10.98
C GLU A 232 -10.87 -14.95 12.43
N GLY A 233 -11.70 -14.59 13.41
CA GLY A 233 -11.43 -14.72 14.83
C GLY A 233 -10.62 -13.56 15.46
N PHE A 234 -10.04 -12.69 14.69
CA PHE A 234 -9.42 -11.45 15.20
C PHE A 234 -10.49 -10.48 15.67
N SER A 235 -10.32 -9.95 16.86
CA SER A 235 -11.16 -8.88 17.44
C SER A 235 -10.32 -7.92 18.27
N PHE A 236 -10.83 -6.72 18.50
CA PHE A 236 -10.16 -5.72 19.32
C PHE A 236 -9.96 -6.22 20.75
N ASN A 237 -8.74 -6.07 21.27
CA ASN A 237 -8.39 -6.45 22.63
C ASN A 237 -8.03 -5.21 23.46
N PRO A 238 -8.98 -4.66 24.24
CA PRO A 238 -8.75 -3.44 25.03
C PRO A 238 -7.75 -3.64 26.18
N SER A 239 -7.53 -4.91 26.59
CA SER A 239 -6.60 -5.26 27.68
C SER A 239 -5.16 -5.46 27.19
N ALA A 240 -4.92 -5.47 25.87
CA ALA A 240 -3.57 -5.60 25.34
C ALA A 240 -2.76 -4.31 25.58
N PRO A 241 -1.46 -4.42 25.95
CA PRO A 241 -0.63 -3.27 26.19
C PRO A 241 -0.46 -2.44 24.91
N SER A 242 -1.17 -1.33 24.81
CA SER A 242 -1.02 -0.39 23.73
C SER A 242 0.19 0.51 24.00
N ARG A 243 1.08 0.63 23.03
CA ARG A 243 2.16 1.63 23.07
C ARG A 243 1.62 2.93 22.49
N ALA A 244 1.06 3.77 23.34
CA ALA A 244 0.75 5.13 22.97
C ALA A 244 2.04 5.96 22.97
N ALA A 245 2.37 6.55 21.83
CA ALA A 245 3.35 7.63 21.73
C ALA A 245 2.57 8.93 21.43
N LYS A 246 3.19 10.08 21.66
CA LYS A 246 2.58 11.35 21.27
C LYS A 246 2.16 11.28 19.79
N ASN A 247 0.88 11.51 19.51
CA ASN A 247 0.27 11.46 18.18
C ASN A 247 0.20 10.08 17.50
N LYS A 248 0.49 8.98 18.20
CA LYS A 248 0.33 7.63 17.67
C LYS A 248 -0.44 6.75 18.65
N THR A 249 -1.57 6.23 18.21
CA THR A 249 -2.37 5.25 18.96
C THR A 249 -2.31 3.90 18.27
N THR A 250 -2.03 2.85 19.04
CA THR A 250 -2.02 1.48 18.54
C THR A 250 -3.30 0.76 18.97
N LEU A 251 -4.04 0.19 18.02
CA LEU A 251 -5.18 -0.66 18.28
C LEU A 251 -4.76 -2.12 18.11
N ILE A 252 -4.86 -2.90 19.18
CA ILE A 252 -4.42 -4.31 19.17
C ILE A 252 -5.62 -5.21 18.93
N PHE A 253 -5.49 -6.06 17.90
CA PHE A 253 -6.45 -7.11 17.57
C PHE A 253 -5.80 -8.46 17.80
N THR A 254 -6.51 -9.37 18.44
CA THR A 254 -6.00 -10.72 18.75
C THR A 254 -6.97 -11.80 18.31
N GLN A 255 -6.40 -12.95 17.96
CA GLN A 255 -7.11 -14.20 17.70
C GLN A 255 -6.78 -15.20 18.80
#